data_956139b5bb98df9d8d55a8e139c434e6
#
_entry.id   956139b5bb98df9d8d55a8e139c434e6
#
_cell.length_a   1.000
_cell.length_b   1.000
_cell.length_c   1.000
_cell.angle_alpha   90.00
_cell.angle_beta   90.00
_cell.angle_gamma   90.00
#
_symmetry.space_group_name_H-M   'P 1'
#
loop_
_entity.id
_entity.type
_entity.pdbx_description
1 polymer ?
#
loop_
_entity_poly.entity_id
_entity_poly.type
_entity_poly.pdbx_seq_one_letter_code
_entity_poly.pdbx_strand_id
1 'polypeptide(L)'
;MKLTYKTDNFAIFDQVFDQDKFEKIVRYFCMMDYEKNTKLQKVWRICDGEHLAGLSLNSKDYPYRTPADALHFAVTHLAENYVTDIVGKENEDWSFITYRPYIYPQGTRISWHNDHGYVAACIFYCHTEWNPSWGGELMVANTPPPEAAPAVDTPDHYLSRSHIKPTLDYYGFGNYISCLPNRMVFTKGCTWHMINRVDKDAGENLRCSFVAFFHPKK
;
A
#
# COMPACT_ATOMS: atom_id res chain seq x y z
N MET A 1 15.30 -7.26 -10.63
CA MET A 1 14.69 -5.98 -10.24
C MET A 1 14.76 -4.99 -11.40
N LYS A 2 13.62 -4.37 -11.74
CA LYS A 2 13.50 -3.45 -12.88
C LYS A 2 12.62 -2.26 -12.48
N LEU A 3 13.13 -1.02 -12.61
CA LEU A 3 12.28 0.17 -12.57
C LEU A 3 11.42 0.19 -13.84
N THR A 4 10.12 0.09 -13.69
CA THR A 4 9.16 -0.02 -14.80
C THR A 4 8.56 1.32 -15.16
N TYR A 5 8.26 2.13 -14.15
CA TYR A 5 7.65 3.44 -14.34
C TYR A 5 7.91 4.35 -13.14
N LYS A 6 8.01 5.66 -13.36
CA LYS A 6 8.18 6.66 -12.30
C LYS A 6 7.55 7.99 -12.69
N THR A 7 6.92 8.62 -11.72
CA THR A 7 6.41 10.00 -11.75
C THR A 7 6.92 10.77 -10.52
N ASP A 8 6.50 12.00 -10.33
CA ASP A 8 6.81 12.79 -9.13
C ASP A 8 6.09 12.26 -7.87
N ASN A 9 5.05 11.45 -8.03
CA ASN A 9 4.19 10.99 -6.94
C ASN A 9 4.30 9.49 -6.63
N PHE A 10 4.76 8.67 -7.58
CA PHE A 10 4.93 7.25 -7.36
C PHE A 10 5.95 6.61 -8.31
N ALA A 11 6.47 5.45 -7.92
CA ALA A 11 7.36 4.63 -8.73
C ALA A 11 7.00 3.16 -8.63
N ILE A 12 7.18 2.43 -9.74
CA ILE A 12 6.87 1.00 -9.87
C ILE A 12 8.15 0.24 -10.19
N PHE A 13 8.41 -0.80 -9.39
CA PHE A 13 9.50 -1.75 -9.61
C PHE A 13 8.92 -3.14 -9.77
N ASP A 14 9.32 -3.84 -10.83
CA ASP A 14 8.93 -5.21 -11.13
C ASP A 14 10.09 -6.18 -10.89
N GLN A 15 9.72 -7.45 -10.60
CA GLN A 15 10.70 -8.52 -10.38
C GLN A 15 11.75 -8.12 -9.32
N VAL A 16 11.27 -7.61 -8.17
CA VAL A 16 12.14 -7.05 -7.12
C VAL A 16 13.08 -8.10 -6.59
N PHE A 17 12.60 -9.32 -6.40
CA PHE A 17 13.38 -10.46 -5.92
C PHE A 17 13.56 -11.52 -7.01
N ASP A 18 14.65 -12.31 -6.90
CA ASP A 18 14.71 -13.60 -7.56
C ASP A 18 13.63 -14.54 -7.02
N GLN A 19 13.34 -15.60 -7.76
CA GLN A 19 12.23 -16.51 -7.44
C GLN A 19 12.37 -17.16 -6.06
N ASP A 20 13.57 -17.59 -5.67
CA ASP A 20 13.81 -18.24 -4.38
C ASP A 20 13.54 -17.29 -3.19
N LYS A 21 14.03 -16.04 -3.28
CA LYS A 21 13.75 -15.03 -2.24
C LYS A 21 12.29 -14.65 -2.19
N PHE A 22 11.66 -14.47 -3.36
CA PHE A 22 10.23 -14.15 -3.45
C PHE A 22 9.38 -15.23 -2.76
N GLU A 23 9.61 -16.50 -3.09
CA GLU A 23 8.90 -17.63 -2.47
C GLU A 23 9.09 -17.69 -0.95
N LYS A 24 10.30 -17.42 -0.46
CA LYS A 24 10.57 -17.36 0.99
C LYS A 24 9.76 -16.25 1.67
N ILE A 25 9.65 -15.07 1.04
CA ILE A 25 8.85 -13.96 1.57
C ILE A 25 7.36 -14.31 1.55
N VAL A 26 6.86 -14.93 0.47
CA VAL A 26 5.46 -15.38 0.37
C VAL A 26 5.14 -16.40 1.45
N ARG A 27 5.99 -17.42 1.64
CA ARG A 27 5.81 -18.42 2.72
C ARG A 27 5.79 -17.75 4.09
N TYR A 28 6.71 -16.84 4.35
CA TYR A 28 6.75 -16.09 5.61
C TYR A 28 5.46 -15.31 5.82
N PHE A 29 4.98 -14.61 4.79
CA PHE A 29 3.69 -13.91 4.81
C PHE A 29 2.54 -14.85 5.17
N CYS A 30 2.45 -16.02 4.55
CA CYS A 30 1.41 -17.01 4.82
C CYS A 30 1.47 -17.62 6.23
N MET A 31 2.62 -17.58 6.89
CA MET A 31 2.82 -18.12 8.24
C MET A 31 2.54 -17.08 9.35
N MET A 32 2.29 -15.82 9.00
CA MET A 32 1.98 -14.78 9.99
C MET A 32 0.56 -14.94 10.50
N ASP A 33 0.33 -14.48 11.73
CA ASP A 33 -1.01 -14.41 12.30
C ASP A 33 -1.76 -13.18 11.75
N TYR A 34 -3.02 -13.39 11.37
CA TYR A 34 -3.89 -12.36 10.83
C TYR A 34 -5.18 -12.25 11.62
N GLU A 35 -5.59 -11.02 11.86
CA GLU A 35 -6.86 -10.70 12.49
C GLU A 35 -7.74 -9.88 11.53
N LYS A 36 -9.06 -10.07 11.65
CA LYS A 36 -10.01 -9.18 10.97
C LYS A 36 -9.83 -7.78 11.51
N ASN A 37 -9.62 -6.83 10.62
CA ASN A 37 -9.58 -5.44 11.01
C ASN A 37 -11.02 -4.92 11.21
N THR A 38 -11.53 -5.10 12.43
CA THR A 38 -12.87 -4.68 12.82
C THR A 38 -12.94 -3.23 13.32
N LYS A 39 -11.79 -2.61 13.54
CA LYS A 39 -11.73 -1.23 14.02
C LYS A 39 -11.91 -0.28 12.83
N LEU A 40 -12.94 0.54 12.90
CA LEU A 40 -13.09 1.70 12.00
C LEU A 40 -11.84 2.58 12.17
N GLN A 41 -10.96 2.52 11.21
CA GLN A 41 -9.76 3.35 11.14
C GLN A 41 -10.02 4.51 10.19
N LYS A 42 -9.21 5.56 10.27
CA LYS A 42 -9.32 6.78 9.45
C LYS A 42 -9.47 6.53 7.94
N VAL A 43 -8.95 5.42 7.44
CA VAL A 43 -8.96 5.06 6.01
C VAL A 43 -9.93 3.94 5.64
N TRP A 44 -10.45 3.18 6.64
CA TRP A 44 -11.33 2.04 6.42
C TRP A 44 -12.78 2.40 6.71
N ARG A 45 -13.69 1.97 5.84
CA ARG A 45 -15.12 2.21 5.93
C ARG A 45 -15.90 0.92 6.00
N ILE A 46 -17.11 0.99 6.52
CA ILE A 46 -18.04 -0.16 6.58
C ILE A 46 -18.22 -0.78 5.19
N CYS A 47 -18.32 0.05 4.13
CA CYS A 47 -18.52 -0.44 2.77
C CYS A 47 -17.27 -1.01 2.10
N ASP A 48 -16.11 -0.97 2.75
CA ASP A 48 -14.86 -1.49 2.18
C ASP A 48 -14.70 -3.00 2.38
N GLY A 49 -15.55 -3.60 3.19
CA GLY A 49 -15.51 -5.03 3.49
C GLY A 49 -14.50 -5.38 4.59
N GLU A 50 -14.39 -6.66 4.91
CA GLU A 50 -13.52 -7.17 5.96
C GLU A 50 -12.19 -7.63 5.37
N HIS A 51 -11.16 -6.82 5.52
CA HIS A 51 -9.78 -7.23 5.22
C HIS A 51 -9.11 -7.79 6.48
N LEU A 52 -8.02 -8.53 6.28
CA LEU A 52 -7.19 -9.06 7.35
C LEU A 52 -5.89 -8.26 7.44
N ALA A 53 -5.40 -8.06 8.66
CA ALA A 53 -4.11 -7.44 8.90
C ALA A 53 -3.32 -8.24 9.94
N GLY A 54 -2.02 -8.39 9.71
CA GLY A 54 -1.12 -9.00 10.68
C GLY A 54 -0.40 -7.95 11.53
N LEU A 55 0.43 -8.44 12.45
CA LEU A 55 1.26 -7.59 13.29
C LEU A 55 2.29 -6.84 12.43
N SER A 56 2.51 -5.58 12.78
CA SER A 56 3.51 -4.75 12.12
C SER A 56 4.92 -5.11 12.58
N LEU A 57 5.86 -5.20 11.64
CA LEU A 57 7.29 -5.21 11.92
C LEU A 57 7.78 -3.75 11.94
N ASN A 58 8.71 -3.44 12.84
CA ASN A 58 9.30 -2.10 12.95
C ASN A 58 10.78 -2.15 12.55
N SER A 59 11.24 -1.24 11.69
CA SER A 59 12.65 -1.21 11.28
C SER A 59 13.63 -0.97 12.42
N LYS A 60 13.18 -0.44 13.56
CA LYS A 60 13.98 -0.32 14.78
C LYS A 60 14.36 -1.69 15.39
N ASP A 61 13.61 -2.74 15.05
CA ASP A 61 13.85 -4.11 15.52
C ASP A 61 14.67 -4.94 14.50
N TYR A 62 15.13 -4.29 13.43
CA TYR A 62 15.99 -4.95 12.42
C TYR A 62 17.36 -5.31 13.02
N PRO A 63 17.97 -6.46 12.72
CA PRO A 63 17.47 -7.50 11.83
C PRO A 63 16.42 -8.40 12.49
N TYR A 64 15.34 -8.71 11.75
CA TYR A 64 14.25 -9.57 12.22
C TYR A 64 14.63 -11.06 12.26
N ARG A 65 15.71 -11.44 11.56
CA ARG A 65 16.19 -12.83 11.37
C ARG A 65 15.12 -13.71 10.69
N THR A 66 14.37 -13.13 9.76
CA THR A 66 13.30 -13.75 8.98
C THR A 66 13.43 -13.30 7.52
N PRO A 67 12.68 -13.89 6.58
CA PRO A 67 12.63 -13.41 5.20
C PRO A 67 12.25 -11.94 5.03
N ALA A 68 11.64 -11.31 6.06
CA ALA A 68 11.37 -9.88 6.06
C ALA A 68 12.64 -9.00 6.05
N ASP A 69 13.81 -9.55 6.41
CA ASP A 69 15.09 -8.84 6.27
C ASP A 69 15.39 -8.50 4.81
N ALA A 70 15.09 -9.42 3.89
CA ALA A 70 15.26 -9.17 2.46
C ALA A 70 14.28 -8.08 1.97
N LEU A 71 13.04 -8.07 2.48
CA LEU A 71 12.06 -7.04 2.16
C LEU A 71 12.54 -5.67 2.66
N HIS A 72 12.98 -5.58 3.91
CA HIS A 72 13.51 -4.34 4.48
C HIS A 72 14.71 -3.82 3.67
N PHE A 73 15.69 -4.67 3.36
CA PHE A 73 16.84 -4.32 2.54
C PHE A 73 16.43 -3.79 1.16
N ALA A 74 15.48 -4.45 0.48
CA ALA A 74 15.03 -4.01 -0.84
C ALA A 74 14.31 -2.66 -0.76
N VAL A 75 13.44 -2.45 0.24
CA VAL A 75 12.70 -1.18 0.41
C VAL A 75 13.67 -0.04 0.69
N THR A 76 14.61 -0.19 1.62
CA THR A 76 15.58 0.87 1.96
C THR A 76 16.54 1.13 0.80
N HIS A 77 17.08 0.09 0.15
CA HIS A 77 17.95 0.24 -1.00
C HIS A 77 17.28 1.00 -2.16
N LEU A 78 16.02 0.67 -2.46
CA LEU A 78 15.25 1.36 -3.50
C LEU A 78 14.93 2.80 -3.10
N ALA A 79 14.54 3.03 -1.85
CA ALA A 79 14.26 4.36 -1.31
C ALA A 79 15.45 5.30 -1.47
N GLU A 80 16.63 4.85 -1.06
CA GLU A 80 17.86 5.65 -1.06
C GLU A 80 18.43 5.91 -2.46
N ASN A 81 18.35 4.92 -3.36
CA ASN A 81 19.09 4.97 -4.61
C ASN A 81 18.23 5.34 -5.84
N TYR A 82 16.90 5.21 -5.76
CA TYR A 82 16.04 5.36 -6.93
C TYR A 82 14.87 6.31 -6.76
N VAL A 83 14.36 6.49 -5.53
CA VAL A 83 13.12 7.23 -5.28
C VAL A 83 13.21 8.20 -4.10
N THR A 84 14.39 8.71 -3.79
CA THR A 84 14.61 9.72 -2.73
C THR A 84 13.72 10.95 -2.93
N ASP A 85 13.41 11.33 -4.17
CA ASP A 85 12.50 12.42 -4.52
C ASP A 85 11.02 12.14 -4.19
N ILE A 86 10.67 10.87 -3.99
CA ILE A 86 9.32 10.42 -3.59
C ILE A 86 9.27 10.20 -2.07
N VAL A 87 10.25 9.50 -1.51
CA VAL A 87 10.21 9.05 -0.11
C VAL A 87 11.00 9.93 0.86
N GLY A 88 11.81 10.87 0.34
CA GLY A 88 12.73 11.63 1.18
C GLY A 88 13.94 10.81 1.64
N LYS A 89 14.72 11.37 2.54
CA LYS A 89 15.94 10.76 3.07
C LYS A 89 15.78 10.30 4.51
N GLU A 90 16.41 9.17 4.82
CA GLU A 90 16.48 8.68 6.20
C GLU A 90 17.21 9.68 7.10
N ASN A 91 16.70 9.82 8.33
CA ASN A 91 17.21 10.77 9.33
C ASN A 91 17.10 12.25 8.96
N GLU A 92 16.61 12.60 7.77
CA GLU A 92 16.25 13.97 7.39
C GLU A 92 14.73 14.12 7.37
N ASP A 93 14.04 13.36 6.50
CA ASP A 93 12.60 13.43 6.30
C ASP A 93 11.84 12.37 7.11
N TRP A 94 12.38 11.16 7.21
CA TRP A 94 11.80 10.06 7.99
C TRP A 94 12.83 9.39 8.91
N SER A 95 12.34 8.69 9.94
CA SER A 95 13.18 8.12 11.00
C SER A 95 13.12 6.62 11.15
N PHE A 96 12.03 5.98 10.72
CA PHE A 96 11.86 4.54 10.75
C PHE A 96 10.73 4.11 9.81
N ILE A 97 10.68 2.80 9.51
CA ILE A 97 9.66 2.19 8.65
C ILE A 97 8.90 1.15 9.44
N THR A 98 7.58 1.09 9.29
CA THR A 98 6.77 -0.04 9.76
C THR A 98 6.25 -0.82 8.57
N TYR A 99 6.32 -2.16 8.63
CA TYR A 99 5.83 -3.08 7.59
C TYR A 99 4.59 -3.77 8.12
N ARG A 100 3.45 -3.54 7.49
CA ARG A 100 2.20 -4.17 7.88
C ARG A 100 1.70 -5.10 6.77
N PRO A 101 1.49 -6.40 7.05
CA PRO A 101 0.91 -7.31 6.09
C PRO A 101 -0.61 -7.16 6.05
N TYR A 102 -1.17 -7.21 4.85
CA TYR A 102 -2.61 -7.14 4.59
C TYR A 102 -3.06 -8.20 3.62
N ILE A 103 -4.23 -8.78 3.88
CA ILE A 103 -4.93 -9.71 3.00
C ILE A 103 -6.29 -9.10 2.65
N TYR A 104 -6.59 -9.07 1.37
CA TYR A 104 -7.85 -8.60 0.80
C TYR A 104 -8.57 -9.74 0.11
N PRO A 105 -9.57 -10.37 0.75
CA PRO A 105 -10.46 -11.33 0.11
C PRO A 105 -11.39 -10.66 -0.91
N GLN A 106 -12.10 -11.47 -1.69
CA GLN A 106 -13.14 -10.98 -2.59
C GLN A 106 -14.12 -10.04 -1.86
N GLY A 107 -14.59 -9.03 -2.56
CA GLY A 107 -15.53 -8.04 -2.02
C GLY A 107 -14.88 -6.93 -1.19
N THR A 108 -13.60 -7.02 -0.87
CA THR A 108 -12.89 -6.00 -0.08
C THR A 108 -12.19 -4.97 -0.95
N ARG A 109 -11.95 -3.78 -0.40
CA ARG A 109 -11.23 -2.66 -1.00
C ARG A 109 -10.71 -1.73 0.07
N ILE A 110 -9.97 -0.69 -0.31
CA ILE A 110 -9.82 0.55 0.48
C ILE A 110 -10.34 1.70 -0.37
N SER A 111 -11.28 2.47 0.17
CA SER A 111 -11.79 3.67 -0.48
C SER A 111 -10.71 4.74 -0.64
N TRP A 112 -10.96 5.75 -1.48
CA TRP A 112 -10.07 6.89 -1.69
C TRP A 112 -9.61 7.50 -0.36
N HIS A 113 -8.30 7.60 -0.19
CA HIS A 113 -7.64 8.18 0.98
C HIS A 113 -6.25 8.69 0.58
N ASN A 114 -5.64 9.43 1.48
CA ASN A 114 -4.21 9.69 1.47
C ASN A 114 -3.62 9.15 2.77
N ASP A 115 -2.41 8.72 2.75
CA ASP A 115 -1.69 8.24 3.93
C ASP A 115 -1.16 9.43 4.75
N HIS A 116 -2.09 10.29 5.18
CA HIS A 116 -1.76 11.47 5.99
C HIS A 116 -1.04 11.05 7.28
N GLY A 117 0.10 11.64 7.53
CA GLY A 117 0.94 11.31 8.69
C GLY A 117 2.16 10.45 8.37
N TYR A 118 2.29 9.96 7.13
CA TYR A 118 3.49 9.31 6.63
C TYR A 118 4.15 10.16 5.55
N VAL A 119 5.49 10.09 5.47
CA VAL A 119 6.26 10.77 4.41
C VAL A 119 6.04 10.06 3.08
N ALA A 120 5.95 8.74 3.12
CA ALA A 120 5.72 7.89 1.96
C ALA A 120 5.16 6.53 2.39
N ALA A 121 4.67 5.76 1.43
CA ALA A 121 4.39 4.35 1.58
C ALA A 121 5.03 3.53 0.46
N CYS A 122 5.27 2.24 0.74
CA CYS A 122 5.68 1.28 -0.28
C CYS A 122 4.82 0.02 -0.14
N ILE A 123 4.19 -0.38 -1.23
CA ILE A 123 3.33 -1.58 -1.31
C ILE A 123 4.11 -2.66 -2.04
N PHE A 124 4.35 -3.80 -1.39
CA PHE A 124 4.94 -4.99 -2.00
C PHE A 124 3.89 -6.08 -2.13
N TYR A 125 3.64 -6.56 -3.35
CA TYR A 125 2.68 -7.62 -3.62
C TYR A 125 3.31 -9.00 -3.46
N CYS A 126 2.78 -9.79 -2.53
CA CYS A 126 3.33 -11.08 -2.11
C CYS A 126 2.39 -12.27 -2.31
N HIS A 127 1.42 -12.19 -3.22
CA HIS A 127 0.70 -13.34 -3.76
C HIS A 127 1.48 -13.95 -4.94
N THR A 128 1.23 -15.22 -5.25
CA THR A 128 1.98 -15.96 -6.27
C THR A 128 1.48 -15.71 -7.69
N GLU A 129 0.20 -15.37 -7.84
CA GLU A 129 -0.44 -15.07 -9.11
C GLU A 129 -1.53 -14.01 -8.93
N TRP A 130 -1.85 -13.27 -9.96
CA TRP A 130 -2.96 -12.34 -9.99
C TRP A 130 -3.44 -12.12 -11.41
N ASN A 131 -4.73 -12.37 -11.64
CA ASN A 131 -5.34 -12.04 -12.92
C ASN A 131 -5.81 -10.56 -12.90
N PRO A 132 -5.47 -9.75 -13.90
CA PRO A 132 -5.91 -8.35 -13.97
C PRO A 132 -7.43 -8.15 -13.90
N SER A 133 -8.23 -9.13 -14.28
CA SER A 133 -9.70 -9.07 -14.19
C SER A 133 -10.26 -9.29 -12.78
N TRP A 134 -9.41 -9.66 -11.81
CA TRP A 134 -9.84 -9.88 -10.43
C TRP A 134 -9.93 -8.61 -9.59
N GLY A 135 -9.68 -7.44 -10.16
CA GLY A 135 -9.70 -6.19 -9.41
C GLY A 135 -8.48 -6.03 -8.50
N GLY A 136 -8.63 -5.32 -7.39
CA GLY A 136 -7.58 -5.14 -6.39
C GLY A 136 -6.46 -4.18 -6.79
N GLU A 137 -6.58 -3.49 -7.92
CA GLU A 137 -5.57 -2.55 -8.41
C GLU A 137 -5.38 -1.38 -7.45
N LEU A 138 -4.16 -0.85 -7.43
CA LEU A 138 -3.90 0.45 -6.85
C LEU A 138 -4.25 1.53 -7.87
N MET A 139 -5.20 2.38 -7.53
CA MET A 139 -5.56 3.55 -8.31
C MET A 139 -4.99 4.79 -7.65
N VAL A 140 -4.24 5.59 -8.41
CA VAL A 140 -3.57 6.80 -7.93
C VAL A 140 -4.13 8.00 -8.70
N ALA A 141 -4.68 8.98 -7.98
CA ALA A 141 -5.15 10.21 -8.59
C ALA A 141 -3.97 11.07 -9.07
N ASN A 142 -4.09 11.68 -10.25
CA ASN A 142 -3.02 12.52 -10.80
C ASN A 142 -2.85 13.84 -10.07
N THR A 143 -3.91 14.32 -9.43
CA THR A 143 -3.93 15.60 -8.72
C THR A 143 -4.58 15.42 -7.36
N PRO A 144 -4.10 16.12 -6.33
CA PRO A 144 -4.77 16.12 -5.04
C PRO A 144 -6.15 16.77 -5.17
N PRO A 145 -7.14 16.34 -4.38
CA PRO A 145 -8.41 17.05 -4.30
C PRO A 145 -8.18 18.48 -3.77
N PRO A 146 -9.07 19.44 -4.10
CA PRO A 146 -9.01 20.78 -3.53
C PRO A 146 -8.96 20.74 -1.99
N GLU A 147 -8.35 21.75 -1.37
CA GLU A 147 -8.18 21.86 0.09
C GLU A 147 -9.49 21.75 0.89
N ALA A 148 -10.64 21.91 0.25
CA ALA A 148 -11.96 21.76 0.84
C ALA A 148 -12.43 20.30 1.03
N ALA A 149 -11.59 19.30 0.77
CA ALA A 149 -11.93 17.91 1.11
C ALA A 149 -12.12 17.80 2.64
N PRO A 150 -13.27 17.30 3.11
CA PRO A 150 -13.57 17.27 4.55
C PRO A 150 -12.50 16.51 5.33
N ALA A 151 -12.20 17.01 6.51
CA ALA A 151 -11.24 16.37 7.42
C ALA A 151 -11.61 14.91 7.64
N VAL A 152 -10.60 14.04 7.56
CA VAL A 152 -10.70 12.57 7.60
C VAL A 152 -11.29 12.02 8.91
N ASP A 153 -11.48 12.85 9.93
CA ASP A 153 -11.75 12.47 11.32
C ASP A 153 -13.21 12.60 11.78
N THR A 154 -14.16 12.87 10.89
CA THR A 154 -15.58 12.95 11.30
C THR A 154 -16.27 11.59 11.19
N PRO A 155 -17.25 11.27 12.05
CA PRO A 155 -18.08 10.07 11.91
C PRO A 155 -18.68 9.92 10.51
N ASP A 156 -19.07 11.00 9.88
CA ASP A 156 -19.59 11.04 8.51
C ASP A 156 -18.57 10.55 7.49
N HIS A 157 -17.28 10.69 7.75
CA HIS A 157 -16.22 10.16 6.88
C HIS A 157 -16.30 8.63 6.76
N TYR A 158 -16.60 7.92 7.82
CA TYR A 158 -16.70 6.45 7.81
C TYR A 158 -18.02 5.95 7.23
N LEU A 159 -19.08 6.73 7.34
CA LEU A 159 -20.42 6.35 6.92
C LEU A 159 -20.76 6.90 5.52
N SER A 160 -20.22 8.06 5.15
CA SER A 160 -20.50 8.72 3.88
C SER A 160 -19.35 8.56 2.88
N ARG A 161 -19.68 8.71 1.61
CA ARG A 161 -18.70 8.80 0.51
C ARG A 161 -18.45 10.24 0.08
N SER A 162 -18.82 11.21 0.92
CA SER A 162 -18.82 12.63 0.58
C SER A 162 -17.46 13.17 0.11
N HIS A 163 -16.34 12.61 0.65
CA HIS A 163 -14.98 13.02 0.27
C HIS A 163 -14.50 12.42 -1.06
N ILE A 164 -15.14 11.33 -1.56
CA ILE A 164 -14.79 10.75 -2.87
C ILE A 164 -15.28 11.69 -3.99
N LYS A 165 -16.46 12.26 -3.80
CA LYS A 165 -17.11 13.08 -4.82
C LYS A 165 -16.25 14.24 -5.31
N PRO A 166 -15.64 15.08 -4.44
CA PRO A 166 -14.75 16.14 -4.92
C PRO A 166 -13.57 15.64 -5.74
N THR A 167 -12.97 14.51 -5.35
CA THR A 167 -11.82 13.93 -6.07
C THR A 167 -12.24 13.47 -7.47
N LEU A 168 -13.36 12.75 -7.57
CA LEU A 168 -13.87 12.22 -8.84
C LEU A 168 -14.47 13.32 -9.73
N ASP A 169 -15.24 14.25 -9.15
CA ASP A 169 -15.90 15.32 -9.90
C ASP A 169 -14.88 16.31 -10.49
N TYR A 170 -13.74 16.52 -9.84
CA TYR A 170 -12.75 17.50 -10.29
C TYR A 170 -11.82 16.97 -11.37
N TYR A 171 -11.43 15.70 -11.29
CA TYR A 171 -10.32 15.20 -12.11
C TYR A 171 -10.66 13.96 -12.94
N GLY A 172 -11.53 13.08 -12.45
CA GLY A 172 -12.06 11.93 -13.19
C GLY A 172 -11.07 10.96 -13.80
N PHE A 173 -9.75 11.18 -13.61
CA PHE A 173 -8.70 10.34 -14.18
C PHE A 173 -7.51 10.16 -13.23
N GLY A 174 -6.80 9.08 -13.44
CA GLY A 174 -5.65 8.71 -12.63
C GLY A 174 -4.90 7.53 -13.23
N ASN A 175 -3.92 7.05 -12.50
CA ASN A 175 -3.14 5.90 -12.89
C ASN A 175 -3.76 4.63 -12.30
N TYR A 176 -3.81 3.60 -13.12
CA TYR A 176 -4.15 2.24 -12.77
C TYR A 176 -2.87 1.43 -12.65
N ILE A 177 -2.66 0.77 -11.52
CA ILE A 177 -1.48 -0.04 -11.25
C ILE A 177 -1.95 -1.44 -10.86
N SER A 178 -1.76 -2.41 -11.76
CA SER A 178 -2.07 -3.82 -11.46
C SER A 178 -1.20 -4.36 -10.34
N CYS A 179 -1.79 -5.14 -9.45
CA CYS A 179 -1.10 -5.76 -8.30
C CYS A 179 -0.36 -7.05 -8.71
N LEU A 180 0.57 -6.95 -9.65
CA LEU A 180 1.36 -8.09 -10.11
C LEU A 180 2.23 -8.67 -8.98
N PRO A 181 2.41 -10.00 -8.91
CA PRO A 181 3.33 -10.64 -7.98
C PRO A 181 4.74 -10.06 -8.08
N ASN A 182 5.43 -9.95 -6.94
CA ASN A 182 6.82 -9.48 -6.88
C ASN A 182 7.03 -8.05 -7.43
N ARG A 183 5.98 -7.21 -7.35
CA ARG A 183 5.99 -5.78 -7.67
C ARG A 183 6.06 -4.96 -6.40
N MET A 184 6.85 -3.88 -6.40
CA MET A 184 6.82 -2.81 -5.42
C MET A 184 6.31 -1.52 -6.03
N VAL A 185 5.48 -0.80 -5.28
CA VAL A 185 4.99 0.53 -5.66
C VAL A 185 5.28 1.49 -4.51
N PHE A 186 6.13 2.47 -4.75
CA PHE A 186 6.36 3.57 -3.82
C PHE A 186 5.39 4.70 -4.13
N THR A 187 4.78 5.28 -3.12
CA THR A 187 3.91 6.46 -3.23
C THR A 187 4.39 7.55 -2.28
N LYS A 188 4.40 8.78 -2.76
CA LYS A 188 4.69 9.97 -1.94
C LYS A 188 3.57 10.19 -0.93
N GLY A 189 3.92 10.71 0.24
CA GLY A 189 2.93 11.07 1.27
C GLY A 189 1.87 12.03 0.72
N CYS A 190 0.67 11.91 1.27
CA CYS A 190 -0.50 12.68 0.84
C CYS A 190 -0.96 12.45 -0.62
N THR A 191 -0.40 11.49 -1.34
CA THR A 191 -0.90 11.10 -2.65
C THR A 191 -2.25 10.39 -2.49
N TRP A 192 -3.30 10.92 -3.13
CA TRP A 192 -4.62 10.31 -3.11
C TRP A 192 -4.64 9.02 -3.92
N HIS A 193 -5.06 7.96 -3.26
CA HIS A 193 -5.12 6.62 -3.86
C HIS A 193 -6.23 5.77 -3.25
N MET A 194 -6.55 4.68 -3.91
CA MET A 194 -7.47 3.66 -3.42
C MET A 194 -7.00 2.28 -3.87
N ILE A 195 -7.40 1.24 -3.17
CA ILE A 195 -7.38 -0.13 -3.67
C ILE A 195 -8.76 -0.42 -4.23
N ASN A 196 -8.83 -0.76 -5.52
CA ASN A 196 -10.08 -1.16 -6.15
C ASN A 196 -10.61 -2.46 -5.50
N ARG A 197 -11.91 -2.70 -5.63
CA ARG A 197 -12.53 -3.89 -5.04
C ARG A 197 -11.96 -5.15 -5.69
N VAL A 198 -11.61 -6.11 -4.86
CA VAL A 198 -11.32 -7.48 -5.30
C VAL A 198 -12.63 -8.08 -5.79
N ASP A 199 -12.69 -8.43 -7.06
CA ASP A 199 -13.89 -8.95 -7.70
C ASP A 199 -14.22 -10.37 -7.21
N LYS A 200 -15.50 -10.75 -7.35
CA LYS A 200 -15.97 -12.11 -7.06
C LYS A 200 -15.29 -13.17 -7.93
N ASP A 201 -14.84 -12.80 -9.12
CA ASP A 201 -14.17 -13.70 -10.06
C ASP A 201 -12.75 -14.08 -9.59
N ALA A 202 -12.22 -13.40 -8.57
CA ALA A 202 -11.01 -13.84 -7.86
C ALA A 202 -11.24 -15.15 -7.08
N GLY A 203 -12.50 -15.50 -6.74
CA GLY A 203 -12.81 -16.70 -5.99
C GLY A 203 -12.11 -16.75 -4.64
N GLU A 204 -11.31 -17.79 -4.40
CA GLU A 204 -10.51 -17.97 -3.20
C GLU A 204 -9.14 -17.28 -3.26
N ASN A 205 -8.77 -16.67 -4.39
CA ASN A 205 -7.50 -15.98 -4.51
C ASN A 205 -7.49 -14.70 -3.66
N LEU A 206 -6.43 -14.53 -2.89
CA LEU A 206 -6.27 -13.44 -1.94
C LEU A 206 -5.27 -12.42 -2.47
N ARG A 207 -5.64 -11.14 -2.46
CA ARG A 207 -4.70 -10.06 -2.73
C ARG A 207 -3.86 -9.81 -1.49
N CYS A 208 -2.60 -10.22 -1.53
CA CYS A 208 -1.66 -10.15 -0.42
C CYS A 208 -0.63 -9.05 -0.63
N SER A 209 -0.37 -8.26 0.40
CA SER A 209 0.66 -7.22 0.35
C SER A 209 1.28 -6.92 1.70
N PHE A 210 2.59 -6.61 1.72
CA PHE A 210 3.19 -5.82 2.77
C PHE A 210 3.11 -4.34 2.40
N VAL A 211 2.71 -3.50 3.35
CA VAL A 211 2.78 -2.04 3.19
C VAL A 211 3.81 -1.50 4.17
N ALA A 212 4.84 -0.87 3.63
CA ALA A 212 5.85 -0.15 4.38
C ALA A 212 5.45 1.32 4.51
N PHE A 213 5.35 1.84 5.73
CA PHE A 213 5.05 3.23 6.02
C PHE A 213 6.29 3.94 6.54
N PHE A 214 6.69 5.02 5.89
CA PHE A 214 7.84 5.85 6.27
C PHE A 214 7.38 6.92 7.26
N HIS A 215 7.80 6.77 8.52
CA HIS A 215 7.37 7.67 9.59
C HIS A 215 8.20 8.95 9.61
N PRO A 216 7.57 10.13 9.65
CA PRO A 216 8.28 11.40 9.66
C PRO A 216 9.24 11.48 10.84
N LYS A 217 10.35 12.14 10.62
CA LYS A 217 11.24 12.56 11.73
C LYS A 217 10.50 13.58 12.59
N LYS A 218 10.42 13.31 13.86
CA LYS A 218 9.86 14.24 14.86
C LYS A 218 10.91 15.27 15.28
#